data_8f06aa54e547ed3241eb2ebd3b160bf1
#
_entry.id   8f06aa54e547ed3241eb2ebd3b160bf1
#
_cell.length_a   1.000
_cell.length_b   1.000
_cell.length_c   1.000
_cell.angle_alpha   90.00
_cell.angle_beta   90.00
_cell.angle_gamma   90.00
#
_symmetry.space_group_name_H-M   'P 1'
#
loop_
_entity.id
_entity.type
_entity.pdbx_description
1 polymer ?
#
loop_
_entity_poly.entity_id
_entity_poly.type
_entity_poly.pdbx_seq_one_letter_code
_entity_poly.pdbx_strand_id
1 'polypeptide(L)'
;MRPRYPAALLALSLLAGALRADTPLYRDPSQPIEARVKDLVSRLTLDEKAGLMKNGAMGVPRLGIPQYDWWNEALHGVARAGVATVYPQAIALSATWDDAFVHAVADNIGTEARAKYNDAIAHNNRDRFFGLTFWTPNINIFRDPRWGRGQETYGEDPFLTSRMGVAFVKGLQGDDPRYLKAAACAKHFAVHSGPEPLRHDFDAEPDPIDFHETYLPAFEALVREGHVEAVMTAYNSLYGRPCAINSTLYDLLYHQWGFNGHVVSDCGAIRDLYTSYKVAPDAAGAEALAVRAGLCLRCGEEKSAIADAVRRGLLQESEVDLRLGQLMRTMFRLGFFDPPALVPYSKIPLSEDHSPAH
;
A
#
# COMPACT_ATOMS: atom_id res chain seq x y z
N MET A 1 26.85 75.40 16.65
CA MET A 1 26.40 74.43 15.68
C MET A 1 26.43 73.05 16.28
N ARG A 2 25.28 72.42 16.56
CA ARG A 2 25.17 71.05 17.06
C ARG A 2 24.63 70.17 15.92
N PRO A 3 25.21 69.02 15.59
CA PRO A 3 24.65 68.14 14.58
C PRO A 3 23.46 67.36 15.14
N ARG A 4 22.34 67.39 14.41
CA ARG A 4 21.16 66.55 14.62
C ARG A 4 21.42 65.19 13.96
N TYR A 5 21.43 64.09 14.70
CA TYR A 5 21.40 62.73 14.17
C TYR A 5 19.92 62.30 13.99
N PRO A 6 19.56 61.70 12.89
CA PRO A 6 18.19 61.26 12.65
C PRO A 6 17.90 59.94 13.37
N ALA A 7 16.86 59.94 14.21
CA ALA A 7 16.26 58.78 14.86
C ALA A 7 15.37 58.04 13.83
N ALA A 8 15.98 57.27 12.89
CA ALA A 8 15.23 56.57 11.84
C ALA A 8 15.71 55.11 11.60
N LEU A 9 16.38 54.48 12.57
CA LEU A 9 16.93 53.11 12.37
C LEU A 9 16.51 52.08 13.45
N LEU A 10 15.48 52.38 14.26
CA LEU A 10 15.00 51.42 15.29
C LEU A 10 13.60 50.88 15.06
N ALA A 11 12.96 51.15 13.92
CA ALA A 11 11.58 50.71 13.65
C ALA A 11 11.47 49.51 12.67
N LEU A 12 12.59 48.99 12.12
CA LEU A 12 12.56 47.89 11.13
C LEU A 12 12.88 46.51 11.70
N SER A 13 13.24 46.39 12.97
CA SER A 13 13.58 45.10 13.62
C SER A 13 12.45 44.45 14.38
N LEU A 14 11.28 45.08 14.51
CA LEU A 14 10.12 44.58 15.25
C LEU A 14 8.99 43.99 14.38
N LEU A 15 9.08 44.03 13.07
CA LEU A 15 8.08 43.43 12.15
C LEU A 15 8.46 42.06 11.59
N ALA A 16 9.64 41.53 11.90
CA ALA A 16 10.07 40.19 11.46
C ALA A 16 9.66 39.07 12.44
N GLY A 17 8.96 39.38 13.51
CA GLY A 17 8.53 38.45 14.55
C GLY A 17 7.06 38.02 14.52
N ALA A 18 6.27 38.54 13.57
CA ALA A 18 4.86 38.21 13.47
C ALA A 18 4.60 37.26 12.28
N LEU A 19 4.04 36.09 12.64
CA LEU A 19 3.51 35.08 11.70
C LEU A 19 4.52 34.03 11.16
N ARG A 20 5.27 33.37 12.01
CA ARG A 20 5.37 31.92 11.86
C ARG A 20 4.12 31.33 12.49
N ALA A 21 3.04 31.20 11.73
CA ALA A 21 2.04 30.19 12.03
C ALA A 21 2.81 28.88 12.14
N ASP A 22 2.78 28.24 13.33
CA ASP A 22 3.53 27.01 13.57
C ASP A 22 3.13 26.01 12.47
N THR A 23 4.06 25.78 11.53
CA THR A 23 3.83 24.77 10.49
C THR A 23 3.61 23.45 11.21
N PRO A 24 2.46 22.78 10.99
CA PRO A 24 2.19 21.52 11.66
C PRO A 24 3.34 20.54 11.48
N LEU A 25 3.69 19.77 12.51
CA LEU A 25 4.85 18.89 12.51
C LEU A 25 4.80 17.90 11.33
N TYR A 26 3.62 17.39 10.95
CA TYR A 26 3.50 16.49 9.82
C TYR A 26 3.91 17.11 8.46
N ARG A 27 3.96 18.44 8.36
CA ARG A 27 4.38 19.18 7.17
C ARG A 27 5.87 19.52 7.13
N ASP A 28 6.59 19.26 8.20
CA ASP A 28 8.03 19.51 8.26
C ASP A 28 8.82 18.28 7.77
N PRO A 29 9.41 18.34 6.56
CA PRO A 29 10.13 17.19 6.00
C PRO A 29 11.43 16.88 6.75
N SER A 30 11.91 17.72 7.63
CA SER A 30 13.11 17.46 8.46
C SER A 30 12.82 16.51 9.63
N GLN A 31 11.54 16.34 9.98
CA GLN A 31 11.14 15.49 11.10
C GLN A 31 11.07 14.00 10.70
N PRO A 32 11.29 13.08 11.66
CA PRO A 32 11.10 11.65 11.44
C PRO A 32 9.67 11.34 10.96
N ILE A 33 9.53 10.42 10.00
CA ILE A 33 8.23 10.03 9.42
C ILE A 33 7.25 9.60 10.51
N GLU A 34 7.70 8.82 11.51
CA GLU A 34 6.82 8.35 12.61
C GLU A 34 6.23 9.49 13.44
N ALA A 35 7.02 10.52 13.71
CA ALA A 35 6.53 11.70 14.43
C ALA A 35 5.50 12.46 13.58
N ARG A 36 5.74 12.57 12.28
CA ARG A 36 4.84 13.22 11.32
C ARG A 36 3.52 12.46 11.18
N VAL A 37 3.59 11.13 11.07
CA VAL A 37 2.41 10.24 11.03
C VAL A 37 1.56 10.41 12.29
N LYS A 38 2.20 10.34 13.47
CA LYS A 38 1.50 10.50 14.75
C LYS A 38 0.79 11.86 14.85
N ASP A 39 1.47 12.94 14.46
CA ASP A 39 0.88 14.29 14.46
C ASP A 39 -0.31 14.37 13.49
N LEU A 40 -0.18 13.83 12.27
CA LEU A 40 -1.26 13.83 11.28
C LEU A 40 -2.48 13.05 11.77
N VAL A 41 -2.30 11.83 12.26
CA VAL A 41 -3.38 10.96 12.75
C VAL A 41 -4.11 11.59 13.93
N SER A 42 -3.39 12.26 14.85
CA SER A 42 -3.99 12.95 16.01
C SER A 42 -4.92 14.12 15.65
N ARG A 43 -4.81 14.63 14.43
CA ARG A 43 -5.62 15.76 13.92
C ARG A 43 -6.89 15.32 13.21
N LEU A 44 -7.05 14.04 12.95
CA LEU A 44 -8.19 13.47 12.23
C LEU A 44 -9.36 13.18 13.16
N THR A 45 -10.56 13.45 12.70
CA THR A 45 -11.78 12.97 13.35
C THR A 45 -11.98 11.48 13.07
N LEU A 46 -12.77 10.79 13.87
CA LEU A 46 -13.07 9.36 13.68
C LEU A 46 -13.64 9.05 12.28
N ASP A 47 -14.56 9.90 11.79
CA ASP A 47 -15.14 9.70 10.45
C ASP A 47 -14.12 9.91 9.33
N GLU A 48 -13.20 10.86 9.48
CA GLU A 48 -12.08 11.04 8.54
C GLU A 48 -11.13 9.84 8.56
N LYS A 49 -10.79 9.32 9.75
CA LYS A 49 -9.98 8.10 9.91
C LYS A 49 -10.61 6.94 9.17
N ALA A 50 -11.88 6.67 9.42
CA ALA A 50 -12.65 5.60 8.79
C ALA A 50 -12.73 5.78 7.25
N GLY A 51 -12.88 7.01 6.78
CA GLY A 51 -12.93 7.34 5.35
C GLY A 51 -11.59 7.15 4.63
N LEU A 52 -10.46 7.28 5.33
CA LEU A 52 -9.12 7.08 4.79
C LEU A 52 -8.71 5.61 4.71
N MET A 53 -9.30 4.73 5.51
CA MET A 53 -8.99 3.29 5.55
C MET A 53 -9.78 2.47 4.51
N LYS A 54 -10.16 3.09 3.42
CA LYS A 54 -10.86 2.50 2.28
C LYS A 54 -10.08 2.79 0.99
N ASN A 55 -10.14 1.88 0.01
CA ASN A 55 -9.38 2.06 -1.25
C ASN A 55 -9.69 3.37 -1.97
N GLY A 56 -10.96 3.75 -2.14
CA GLY A 56 -11.38 5.05 -2.66
C GLY A 56 -11.48 6.10 -1.54
N ALA A 57 -10.35 6.56 -1.01
CA ALA A 57 -10.31 7.54 0.08
C ALA A 57 -10.64 8.96 -0.41
N MET A 58 -11.64 9.61 0.21
CA MET A 58 -12.10 10.95 -0.19
C MET A 58 -11.11 12.08 0.11
N GLY A 59 -10.09 11.80 0.90
CA GLY A 59 -9.14 12.80 1.38
C GLY A 59 -9.69 13.67 2.50
N VAL A 60 -8.83 14.56 3.03
CA VAL A 60 -9.18 15.52 4.10
C VAL A 60 -8.59 16.89 3.74
N PRO A 61 -9.33 17.71 2.96
CA PRO A 61 -8.79 18.97 2.42
C PRO A 61 -8.25 19.94 3.47
N ARG A 62 -8.87 20.03 4.66
CA ARG A 62 -8.41 20.89 5.76
C ARG A 62 -7.00 20.55 6.27
N LEU A 63 -6.57 19.30 6.08
CA LEU A 63 -5.22 18.82 6.41
C LEU A 63 -4.35 18.63 5.15
N GLY A 64 -4.88 18.96 3.97
CA GLY A 64 -4.18 18.77 2.69
C GLY A 64 -3.89 17.30 2.37
N ILE A 65 -4.70 16.38 2.90
CA ILE A 65 -4.69 14.99 2.46
C ILE A 65 -5.52 14.92 1.18
N PRO A 66 -4.94 14.54 0.04
CA PRO A 66 -5.67 14.48 -1.21
C PRO A 66 -6.66 13.32 -1.24
N GLN A 67 -7.67 13.41 -2.10
CA GLN A 67 -8.40 12.22 -2.55
C GLN A 67 -7.40 11.26 -3.19
N TYR A 68 -7.57 9.95 -2.91
CA TYR A 68 -6.66 8.94 -3.42
C TYR A 68 -7.35 7.58 -3.53
N ASP A 69 -7.21 6.91 -4.68
CA ASP A 69 -7.60 5.50 -4.80
C ASP A 69 -6.34 4.63 -4.72
N TRP A 70 -6.34 3.72 -3.74
CA TRP A 70 -5.23 2.81 -3.45
C TRP A 70 -5.13 1.67 -4.46
N TRP A 71 -6.17 1.45 -5.27
CA TRP A 71 -6.22 0.37 -6.23
C TRP A 71 -5.55 0.76 -7.56
N ASN A 72 -4.37 0.22 -7.80
CA ASN A 72 -3.66 0.32 -9.07
C ASN A 72 -3.10 -1.05 -9.43
N GLU A 73 -2.96 -1.34 -10.72
CA GLU A 73 -2.56 -2.64 -11.25
C GLU A 73 -1.33 -2.52 -12.14
N ALA A 74 -0.35 -3.41 -11.93
CA ALA A 74 0.86 -3.46 -12.74
C ALA A 74 1.54 -4.83 -12.73
N LEU A 75 0.79 -5.92 -12.97
CA LEU A 75 1.36 -7.28 -12.98
C LEU A 75 2.44 -7.48 -14.05
N HIS A 76 2.28 -6.85 -15.21
CA HIS A 76 3.23 -6.91 -16.32
C HIS A 76 3.21 -5.63 -17.19
N GLY A 77 3.12 -4.49 -16.55
CA GLY A 77 2.97 -3.14 -17.10
C GLY A 77 1.87 -2.39 -16.39
N VAL A 78 1.93 -1.05 -16.37
CA VAL A 78 0.88 -0.22 -15.76
C VAL A 78 -0.44 -0.45 -16.49
N ALA A 79 -1.47 -0.90 -15.76
CA ALA A 79 -2.75 -1.26 -16.35
C ALA A 79 -3.84 -0.23 -16.03
N ARG A 80 -4.83 -0.12 -16.93
CA ARG A 80 -6.07 0.67 -16.77
C ARG A 80 -5.87 2.19 -16.67
N ALA A 81 -4.66 2.67 -16.96
CA ALA A 81 -4.29 4.09 -16.95
C ALA A 81 -3.85 4.58 -18.34
N GLY A 82 -4.59 4.23 -19.37
CA GLY A 82 -4.24 4.55 -20.76
C GLY A 82 -3.23 3.56 -21.36
N VAL A 83 -2.42 4.02 -22.32
CA VAL A 83 -1.36 3.23 -22.96
C VAL A 83 -0.16 3.12 -22.01
N ALA A 84 0.51 1.98 -22.00
CA ALA A 84 1.75 1.74 -21.27
C ALA A 84 2.54 0.62 -21.98
N THR A 85 3.80 0.44 -21.63
CA THR A 85 4.56 -0.74 -22.07
C THR A 85 3.96 -2.00 -21.46
N VAL A 86 3.70 -3.01 -22.29
CA VAL A 86 3.17 -4.31 -21.90
C VAL A 86 4.27 -5.35 -22.00
N TYR A 87 4.67 -5.90 -20.88
CA TYR A 87 5.64 -6.97 -20.79
C TYR A 87 4.97 -8.35 -20.85
N PRO A 88 5.73 -9.44 -21.06
CA PRO A 88 5.19 -10.79 -20.89
C PRO A 88 4.56 -10.98 -19.50
N GLN A 89 3.60 -11.90 -19.41
CA GLN A 89 2.98 -12.29 -18.13
C GLN A 89 4.04 -12.77 -17.13
N ALA A 90 3.76 -12.67 -15.85
CA ALA A 90 4.70 -13.02 -14.78
C ALA A 90 5.27 -14.43 -14.91
N ILE A 91 4.43 -15.42 -15.30
CA ILE A 91 4.87 -16.80 -15.56
C ILE A 91 5.92 -16.89 -16.67
N ALA A 92 5.81 -16.06 -17.70
CA ALA A 92 6.78 -16.02 -18.79
C ALA A 92 8.06 -15.26 -18.40
N LEU A 93 7.94 -14.20 -17.59
CA LEU A 93 9.09 -13.50 -17.03
C LEU A 93 9.91 -14.43 -16.13
N SER A 94 9.26 -15.24 -15.28
CA SER A 94 9.97 -16.18 -14.40
C SER A 94 10.64 -17.32 -15.17
N ALA A 95 10.10 -17.71 -16.33
CA ALA A 95 10.70 -18.73 -17.19
C ALA A 95 12.06 -18.32 -17.80
N THR A 96 12.46 -17.05 -17.68
CA THR A 96 13.80 -16.57 -18.03
C THR A 96 14.86 -17.00 -17.03
N TRP A 97 14.49 -17.27 -15.79
CA TRP A 97 15.41 -17.50 -14.64
C TRP A 97 16.38 -16.34 -14.40
N ASP A 98 16.02 -15.13 -14.85
CA ASP A 98 16.83 -13.92 -14.80
C ASP A 98 16.16 -12.87 -13.90
N ASP A 99 16.54 -12.86 -12.63
CA ASP A 99 16.00 -11.92 -11.64
C ASP A 99 16.48 -10.48 -11.89
N ALA A 100 17.66 -10.29 -12.48
CA ALA A 100 18.14 -8.97 -12.88
C ALA A 100 17.27 -8.38 -14.00
N PHE A 101 16.86 -9.20 -14.96
CA PHE A 101 15.92 -8.79 -16.02
C PHE A 101 14.54 -8.44 -15.43
N VAL A 102 14.01 -9.27 -14.52
CA VAL A 102 12.74 -8.98 -13.83
C VAL A 102 12.82 -7.68 -13.03
N HIS A 103 13.96 -7.41 -12.37
CA HIS A 103 14.20 -6.14 -11.70
C HIS A 103 14.14 -4.95 -12.67
N ALA A 104 14.82 -5.04 -13.83
CA ALA A 104 14.81 -3.98 -14.83
C ALA A 104 13.41 -3.72 -15.40
N VAL A 105 12.63 -4.78 -15.67
CA VAL A 105 11.21 -4.66 -16.08
C VAL A 105 10.40 -3.93 -15.02
N ALA A 106 10.56 -4.29 -13.75
CA ALA A 106 9.83 -3.66 -12.66
C ALA A 106 10.26 -2.21 -12.43
N ASP A 107 11.53 -1.88 -12.65
CA ASP A 107 12.05 -0.51 -12.60
C ASP A 107 11.42 0.37 -13.68
N ASN A 108 11.32 -0.12 -14.90
CA ASN A 108 10.61 0.55 -16.00
C ASN A 108 9.12 0.74 -15.66
N ILE A 109 8.44 -0.29 -15.17
CA ILE A 109 7.03 -0.20 -14.73
C ILE A 109 6.87 0.89 -13.67
N GLY A 110 7.75 0.95 -12.67
CA GLY A 110 7.72 1.99 -11.63
C GLY A 110 7.99 3.39 -12.20
N THR A 111 8.81 3.51 -13.20
CA THR A 111 9.12 4.75 -13.90
C THR A 111 7.90 5.24 -14.69
N GLU A 112 7.25 4.37 -15.47
CA GLU A 112 6.01 4.70 -16.17
C GLU A 112 4.86 5.05 -15.22
N ALA A 113 4.76 4.32 -14.10
CA ALA A 113 3.79 4.63 -13.04
C ALA A 113 3.96 6.05 -12.50
N ARG A 114 5.19 6.47 -12.24
CA ARG A 114 5.50 7.84 -11.82
C ARG A 114 5.24 8.87 -12.90
N ALA A 115 5.60 8.60 -14.14
CA ALA A 115 5.33 9.48 -15.27
C ALA A 115 3.83 9.77 -15.40
N LYS A 116 3.00 8.73 -15.37
CA LYS A 116 1.53 8.84 -15.42
C LYS A 116 0.96 9.57 -14.20
N TYR A 117 1.43 9.24 -13.00
CA TYR A 117 0.99 9.90 -11.77
C TYR A 117 1.33 11.40 -11.79
N ASN A 118 2.56 11.76 -12.16
CA ASN A 118 3.00 13.15 -12.19
C ASN A 118 2.16 13.97 -13.17
N ASP A 119 1.87 13.42 -14.34
CA ASP A 119 0.99 14.05 -15.33
C ASP A 119 -0.45 14.16 -14.83
N ALA A 120 -1.00 13.08 -14.27
CA ALA A 120 -2.36 13.07 -13.72
C ALA A 120 -2.54 14.15 -12.63
N ILE A 121 -1.56 14.29 -11.70
CA ILE A 121 -1.61 15.32 -10.66
C ILE A 121 -1.51 16.72 -11.26
N ALA A 122 -0.68 16.94 -12.28
CA ALA A 122 -0.58 18.23 -12.97
C ALA A 122 -1.90 18.66 -13.63
N HIS A 123 -2.71 17.69 -14.04
CA HIS A 123 -4.05 17.90 -14.62
C HIS A 123 -5.18 17.73 -13.59
N ASN A 124 -4.86 17.68 -12.28
CA ASN A 124 -5.82 17.47 -11.19
C ASN A 124 -6.67 16.18 -11.33
N ASN A 125 -6.14 15.17 -12.01
CA ASN A 125 -6.75 13.84 -12.09
C ASN A 125 -6.29 12.99 -10.91
N ARG A 126 -7.24 12.45 -10.15
CA ARG A 126 -7.02 11.56 -8.99
C ARG A 126 -7.91 10.33 -9.06
N ASP A 127 -8.26 9.94 -10.25
CA ASP A 127 -9.10 8.77 -10.51
C ASP A 127 -8.36 7.47 -10.16
N ARG A 128 -9.14 6.42 -10.00
CA ARG A 128 -8.63 5.06 -9.83
C ARG A 128 -7.67 4.69 -10.97
N PHE A 129 -6.62 3.96 -10.65
CA PHE A 129 -5.53 3.52 -11.54
C PHE A 129 -4.48 4.57 -11.90
N PHE A 130 -4.60 5.81 -11.43
CA PHE A 130 -3.59 6.86 -11.59
C PHE A 130 -2.78 7.11 -10.32
N GLY A 131 -2.79 6.18 -9.35
CA GLY A 131 -2.03 6.26 -8.11
C GLY A 131 -0.65 5.60 -8.21
N LEU A 132 -0.02 5.44 -7.04
CA LEU A 132 1.35 4.91 -6.88
C LEU A 132 1.41 3.67 -5.96
N THR A 133 0.27 3.11 -5.58
CA THR A 133 0.15 1.91 -4.77
C THR A 133 -0.35 0.78 -5.64
N PHE A 134 0.54 -0.14 -6.02
CA PHE A 134 0.23 -1.20 -6.97
C PHE A 134 0.02 -2.52 -6.25
N TRP A 135 -1.10 -3.17 -6.51
CA TRP A 135 -1.41 -4.47 -5.93
C TRP A 135 -0.76 -5.60 -6.74
N THR A 136 0.55 -5.60 -6.72
CA THR A 136 1.47 -6.50 -7.41
C THR A 136 2.79 -6.62 -6.63
N PRO A 137 3.52 -7.75 -6.68
CA PRO A 137 3.32 -8.94 -7.50
C PRO A 137 2.35 -9.96 -6.89
N ASN A 138 1.83 -10.87 -7.75
CA ASN A 138 1.16 -12.07 -7.30
C ASN A 138 2.20 -13.19 -7.11
N ILE A 139 2.49 -13.54 -5.85
CA ILE A 139 3.48 -14.56 -5.47
C ILE A 139 2.84 -15.83 -4.92
N ASN A 140 1.58 -16.09 -5.25
CA ASN A 140 0.95 -17.36 -4.95
C ASN A 140 1.60 -18.50 -5.75
N ILE A 141 1.73 -19.66 -5.14
CA ILE A 141 2.26 -20.86 -5.81
C ILE A 141 1.21 -21.41 -6.79
N PHE A 142 1.60 -21.60 -8.04
CA PHE A 142 0.74 -22.14 -9.10
C PHE A 142 0.66 -23.68 -8.98
N ARG A 143 -0.15 -24.15 -8.02
CA ARG A 143 -0.24 -25.58 -7.65
C ARG A 143 -1.25 -26.40 -8.48
N ASP A 144 -2.15 -25.77 -9.20
CA ASP A 144 -3.18 -26.45 -9.98
C ASP A 144 -3.37 -25.75 -11.35
N PRO A 145 -3.15 -26.45 -12.48
CA PRO A 145 -3.25 -25.84 -13.82
C PRO A 145 -4.67 -25.39 -14.18
N ARG A 146 -5.69 -25.82 -13.44
CA ARG A 146 -7.08 -25.36 -13.64
C ARG A 146 -7.35 -23.99 -13.02
N TRP A 147 -6.44 -23.47 -12.20
CA TRP A 147 -6.59 -22.15 -11.64
C TRP A 147 -6.47 -21.06 -12.71
N GLY A 148 -7.53 -20.25 -12.90
CA GLY A 148 -7.63 -19.24 -13.96
C GLY A 148 -6.68 -18.05 -13.87
N ARG A 149 -5.91 -17.93 -12.77
CA ARG A 149 -4.94 -16.83 -12.54
C ARG A 149 -3.49 -17.30 -12.48
N GLY A 150 -3.20 -18.53 -12.89
CA GLY A 150 -1.84 -19.09 -12.85
C GLY A 150 -0.81 -18.26 -13.61
N GLN A 151 -1.20 -17.65 -14.74
CA GLN A 151 -0.32 -16.78 -15.54
C GLN A 151 0.13 -15.51 -14.82
N GLU A 152 -0.59 -15.08 -13.79
CA GLU A 152 -0.21 -13.91 -12.97
C GLU A 152 0.96 -14.19 -12.02
N THR A 153 1.35 -15.47 -11.86
CA THR A 153 2.33 -15.92 -10.86
C THR A 153 3.68 -16.24 -11.49
N TYR A 154 4.68 -16.43 -10.65
CA TYR A 154 6.03 -16.83 -11.07
C TYR A 154 6.22 -18.35 -11.16
N GLY A 155 5.16 -19.14 -10.94
CA GLY A 155 5.18 -20.60 -11.13
C GLY A 155 4.94 -21.38 -9.83
N GLU A 156 5.42 -22.62 -9.84
CA GLU A 156 5.16 -23.60 -8.75
C GLU A 156 6.31 -23.69 -7.73
N ASP A 157 7.51 -23.21 -8.08
CA ASP A 157 8.68 -23.30 -7.21
C ASP A 157 8.75 -22.13 -6.23
N PRO A 158 8.81 -22.36 -4.91
CA PRO A 158 8.81 -21.29 -3.91
C PRO A 158 10.13 -20.49 -3.91
N PHE A 159 11.27 -21.08 -4.26
CA PHE A 159 12.53 -20.36 -4.31
C PHE A 159 12.59 -19.42 -5.51
N LEU A 160 12.24 -19.92 -6.71
CA LEU A 160 12.15 -19.09 -7.91
C LEU A 160 11.16 -17.93 -7.70
N THR A 161 9.96 -18.23 -7.17
CA THR A 161 8.95 -17.22 -6.84
C THR A 161 9.50 -16.16 -5.88
N SER A 162 10.27 -16.58 -4.88
CA SER A 162 10.91 -15.65 -3.93
C SER A 162 11.90 -14.72 -4.64
N ARG A 163 12.79 -15.27 -5.48
CA ARG A 163 13.82 -14.45 -6.17
C ARG A 163 13.21 -13.47 -7.14
N MET A 164 12.28 -13.93 -7.99
CA MET A 164 11.56 -13.08 -8.95
C MET A 164 10.72 -12.02 -8.25
N GLY A 165 10.02 -12.39 -7.17
CA GLY A 165 9.21 -11.47 -6.39
C GLY A 165 10.04 -10.39 -5.70
N VAL A 166 11.17 -10.74 -5.09
CA VAL A 166 12.11 -9.77 -4.48
C VAL A 166 12.66 -8.80 -5.52
N ALA A 167 13.08 -9.33 -6.68
CA ALA A 167 13.57 -8.50 -7.79
C ALA A 167 12.51 -7.52 -8.28
N PHE A 168 11.28 -7.99 -8.46
CA PHE A 168 10.16 -7.15 -8.89
C PHE A 168 9.84 -6.05 -7.86
N VAL A 169 9.77 -6.38 -6.57
CA VAL A 169 9.49 -5.40 -5.52
C VAL A 169 10.55 -4.31 -5.49
N LYS A 170 11.84 -4.69 -5.52
CA LYS A 170 12.94 -3.72 -5.51
C LYS A 170 12.91 -2.79 -6.72
N GLY A 171 12.74 -3.33 -7.92
CA GLY A 171 12.62 -2.51 -9.14
C GLY A 171 11.45 -1.54 -9.09
N LEU A 172 10.27 -2.01 -8.71
CA LEU A 172 9.06 -1.17 -8.63
C LEU A 172 9.18 -0.07 -7.56
N GLN A 173 9.75 -0.40 -6.38
CA GLN A 173 9.86 0.54 -5.26
C GLN A 173 11.01 1.54 -5.41
N GLY A 174 12.04 1.21 -6.21
CA GLY A 174 13.23 2.04 -6.43
C GLY A 174 14.20 2.06 -5.25
N ASP A 175 15.31 2.77 -5.40
CA ASP A 175 16.47 2.70 -4.51
C ASP A 175 16.64 3.91 -3.58
N ASP A 176 15.74 4.90 -3.63
CA ASP A 176 15.85 6.05 -2.74
C ASP A 176 15.58 5.64 -1.29
N PRO A 177 16.46 5.98 -0.33
CA PRO A 177 16.35 5.49 1.04
C PRO A 177 15.16 6.08 1.81
N ARG A 178 14.57 7.15 1.31
CA ARG A 178 13.46 7.87 1.96
C ARG A 178 12.15 7.72 1.23
N TYR A 179 12.18 7.80 -0.10
CA TYR A 179 10.99 7.84 -0.93
C TYR A 179 10.85 6.60 -1.80
N LEU A 180 9.64 6.09 -1.87
CA LEU A 180 9.30 5.02 -2.82
C LEU A 180 9.01 5.62 -4.20
N LYS A 181 9.47 4.96 -5.25
CA LYS A 181 9.07 5.25 -6.63
C LYS A 181 7.59 4.90 -6.82
N ALA A 182 7.21 3.69 -6.44
CA ALA A 182 5.85 3.21 -6.27
C ALA A 182 5.81 2.21 -5.10
N ALA A 183 4.65 1.91 -4.56
CA ALA A 183 4.50 0.92 -3.49
C ALA A 183 4.05 -0.41 -4.08
N ALA A 184 4.80 -1.48 -3.82
CA ALA A 184 4.46 -2.86 -4.17
C ALA A 184 3.58 -3.50 -3.11
N CYS A 185 2.81 -4.53 -3.48
CA CYS A 185 1.95 -5.29 -2.60
C CYS A 185 2.05 -6.79 -2.89
N ALA A 186 2.62 -7.55 -1.97
CA ALA A 186 2.67 -9.00 -2.06
C ALA A 186 1.28 -9.61 -1.88
N LYS A 187 0.81 -10.41 -2.84
CA LYS A 187 -0.54 -11.00 -2.81
C LYS A 187 -0.55 -12.44 -3.29
N HIS A 188 -1.55 -13.20 -2.84
CA HIS A 188 -2.58 -12.98 -1.83
C HIS A 188 -2.23 -13.84 -0.60
N PHE A 189 -2.10 -13.26 0.54
CA PHE A 189 -1.59 -13.89 1.76
C PHE A 189 -2.72 -14.55 2.57
N ALA A 190 -2.81 -15.90 2.68
CA ALA A 190 -1.90 -16.90 2.14
C ALA A 190 -2.68 -18.13 1.62
N VAL A 191 -1.94 -19.03 0.94
CA VAL A 191 -2.48 -20.30 0.41
C VAL A 191 -3.69 -20.07 -0.50
N HIS A 192 -3.68 -18.98 -1.27
CA HIS A 192 -4.71 -18.65 -2.25
C HIS A 192 -4.69 -19.64 -3.43
N SER A 193 -5.70 -19.64 -4.30
CA SER A 193 -5.92 -20.51 -5.45
C SER A 193 -6.68 -21.81 -5.15
N GLY A 194 -7.76 -21.72 -4.41
CA GLY A 194 -8.80 -22.75 -4.35
C GLY A 194 -9.61 -22.84 -5.67
N PRO A 195 -10.55 -23.78 -5.76
CA PRO A 195 -11.48 -23.84 -6.90
C PRO A 195 -12.21 -22.51 -7.10
N GLU A 196 -12.28 -22.01 -8.33
CA GLU A 196 -12.87 -20.70 -8.64
C GLU A 196 -14.32 -20.52 -8.13
N PRO A 197 -15.22 -21.53 -8.21
CA PRO A 197 -16.57 -21.43 -7.65
C PRO A 197 -16.60 -21.20 -6.12
N LEU A 198 -15.52 -21.57 -5.41
CA LEU A 198 -15.39 -21.46 -3.96
C LEU A 198 -14.49 -20.30 -3.55
N ARG A 199 -14.14 -19.39 -4.43
CA ARG A 199 -13.19 -18.29 -4.17
C ARG A 199 -13.46 -17.56 -2.86
N HIS A 200 -14.74 -17.35 -2.49
CA HIS A 200 -15.18 -16.55 -1.37
C HIS A 200 -15.57 -17.35 -0.12
N ASP A 201 -15.38 -18.67 -0.13
CA ASP A 201 -15.73 -19.56 0.99
C ASP A 201 -14.82 -20.80 1.11
N PHE A 202 -13.77 -20.91 0.28
CA PHE A 202 -12.79 -21.99 0.33
C PHE A 202 -11.98 -21.97 1.63
N ASP A 203 -11.82 -23.11 2.26
CA ASP A 203 -10.87 -23.29 3.37
C ASP A 203 -9.64 -24.07 2.89
N ALA A 204 -8.47 -23.46 3.04
CA ALA A 204 -7.19 -24.10 2.70
C ALA A 204 -6.64 -24.82 3.94
N GLU A 205 -6.34 -26.11 3.77
CA GLU A 205 -5.79 -26.96 4.83
C GLU A 205 -4.50 -27.64 4.33
N PRO A 206 -3.42 -26.90 4.03
CA PRO A 206 -2.15 -27.49 3.68
C PRO A 206 -1.59 -28.24 4.91
N ASP A 207 -0.77 -29.28 4.69
CA ASP A 207 -0.03 -29.84 5.80
C ASP A 207 1.01 -28.82 6.33
N PRO A 208 1.51 -28.96 7.57
CA PRO A 208 2.45 -28.00 8.15
C PRO A 208 3.75 -27.84 7.37
N ILE A 209 4.24 -28.89 6.70
CA ILE A 209 5.47 -28.83 5.90
C ILE A 209 5.21 -27.98 4.66
N ASP A 210 4.15 -28.28 3.91
CA ASP A 210 3.77 -27.50 2.72
C ASP A 210 3.50 -26.03 3.09
N PHE A 211 2.84 -25.78 4.22
CA PHE A 211 2.59 -24.42 4.65
C PHE A 211 3.89 -23.63 4.83
N HIS A 212 4.87 -24.20 5.54
CA HIS A 212 6.13 -23.51 5.86
C HIS A 212 7.16 -23.54 4.73
N GLU A 213 7.21 -24.61 3.92
CA GLU A 213 8.25 -24.78 2.91
C GLU A 213 7.80 -24.39 1.50
N THR A 214 6.48 -24.35 1.23
CA THR A 214 5.93 -24.04 -0.08
C THR A 214 5.21 -22.70 -0.12
N TYR A 215 4.30 -22.43 0.84
CA TYR A 215 3.40 -21.27 0.73
C TYR A 215 3.90 -20.01 1.42
N LEU A 216 4.74 -20.11 2.45
CA LEU A 216 5.25 -18.94 3.17
C LEU A 216 6.55 -18.35 2.61
N PRO A 217 7.50 -19.12 2.02
CA PRO A 217 8.84 -18.61 1.72
C PRO A 217 8.87 -17.35 0.86
N ALA A 218 8.02 -17.26 -0.18
CA ALA A 218 7.99 -16.08 -1.03
C ALA A 218 7.49 -14.84 -0.28
N PHE A 219 6.49 -14.95 0.59
CA PHE A 219 6.03 -13.83 1.41
C PHE A 219 7.09 -13.38 2.40
N GLU A 220 7.76 -14.32 3.09
CA GLU A 220 8.86 -14.01 4.00
C GLU A 220 10.01 -13.30 3.28
N ALA A 221 10.42 -13.79 2.11
CA ALA A 221 11.47 -13.18 1.30
C ALA A 221 11.10 -11.75 0.86
N LEU A 222 9.86 -11.52 0.41
CA LEU A 222 9.43 -10.19 0.00
C LEU A 222 9.37 -9.21 1.18
N VAL A 223 9.04 -9.69 2.38
CA VAL A 223 9.07 -8.86 3.59
C VAL A 223 10.51 -8.56 4.01
N ARG A 224 11.35 -9.60 4.19
CA ARG A 224 12.69 -9.46 4.79
C ARG A 224 13.72 -8.90 3.83
N GLU A 225 13.70 -9.32 2.56
CA GLU A 225 14.70 -8.95 1.56
C GLU A 225 14.20 -7.90 0.57
N GLY A 226 12.92 -8.00 0.17
CA GLY A 226 12.27 -7.06 -0.75
C GLY A 226 11.82 -5.77 -0.08
N HIS A 227 11.63 -5.78 1.24
CA HIS A 227 11.05 -4.66 2.01
C HIS A 227 9.74 -4.17 1.40
N VAL A 228 8.89 -5.11 1.00
CA VAL A 228 7.61 -4.81 0.35
C VAL A 228 6.75 -3.90 1.22
N GLU A 229 6.17 -2.86 0.60
CA GLU A 229 5.41 -1.83 1.32
C GLU A 229 4.01 -2.28 1.76
N ALA A 230 3.41 -3.23 1.03
CA ALA A 230 2.09 -3.73 1.37
C ALA A 230 1.99 -5.26 1.23
N VAL A 231 1.04 -5.83 1.96
CA VAL A 231 0.63 -7.24 1.82
C VAL A 231 -0.89 -7.28 1.71
N MET A 232 -1.42 -8.04 0.74
CA MET A 232 -2.85 -8.23 0.56
C MET A 232 -3.28 -9.59 1.08
N THR A 233 -4.29 -9.63 1.98
CA THR A 233 -4.86 -10.89 2.47
C THR A 233 -5.69 -11.57 1.38
N ALA A 234 -5.64 -12.91 1.37
CA ALA A 234 -6.44 -13.71 0.44
C ALA A 234 -7.93 -13.75 0.83
N TYR A 235 -8.78 -14.14 -0.13
CA TYR A 235 -10.20 -14.38 0.13
C TYR A 235 -10.46 -15.57 1.03
N ASN A 236 -9.73 -16.66 0.81
CA ASN A 236 -9.96 -17.94 1.46
C ASN A 236 -9.72 -17.92 2.97
N SER A 237 -10.29 -18.91 3.64
CA SER A 237 -9.87 -19.29 4.97
C SER A 237 -8.59 -20.12 4.94
N LEU A 238 -7.87 -20.14 6.04
CA LEU A 238 -6.74 -21.00 6.31
C LEU A 238 -6.96 -21.65 7.67
N TYR A 239 -7.07 -22.98 7.70
CA TYR A 239 -7.39 -23.76 8.89
C TYR A 239 -8.66 -23.25 9.60
N GLY A 240 -9.73 -23.08 8.84
CA GLY A 240 -11.04 -22.65 9.33
C GLY A 240 -11.16 -21.15 9.67
N ARG A 241 -10.11 -20.34 9.43
CA ARG A 241 -10.14 -18.92 9.76
C ARG A 241 -9.86 -18.05 8.53
N PRO A 242 -10.77 -17.15 8.13
CA PRO A 242 -10.56 -16.24 6.99
C PRO A 242 -9.24 -15.49 7.09
N CYS A 243 -8.45 -15.45 6.01
CA CYS A 243 -7.12 -14.84 6.00
C CYS A 243 -7.13 -13.39 6.49
N ALA A 244 -8.18 -12.63 6.18
CA ALA A 244 -8.33 -11.24 6.61
C ALA A 244 -8.38 -11.05 8.15
N ILE A 245 -8.64 -12.11 8.92
CA ILE A 245 -8.71 -12.09 10.40
C ILE A 245 -7.88 -13.21 11.05
N ASN A 246 -7.01 -13.85 10.28
CA ASN A 246 -6.21 -14.99 10.78
C ASN A 246 -5.01 -14.49 11.59
N SER A 247 -5.09 -14.60 12.92
CA SER A 247 -4.05 -14.10 13.82
C SER A 247 -2.68 -14.74 13.61
N THR A 248 -2.61 -16.02 13.16
CA THR A 248 -1.34 -16.68 12.84
C THR A 248 -0.62 -15.98 11.68
N LEU A 249 -1.37 -15.61 10.64
CA LEU A 249 -0.80 -14.89 9.50
C LEU A 249 -0.29 -13.49 9.89
N TYR A 250 -1.01 -12.76 10.72
CA TYR A 250 -0.57 -11.45 11.20
C TYR A 250 0.61 -11.55 12.18
N ASP A 251 0.68 -12.62 13.01
CA ASP A 251 1.83 -12.88 13.85
C ASP A 251 3.09 -13.14 13.03
N LEU A 252 3.00 -13.99 12.00
CA LEU A 252 4.08 -14.20 11.02
C LEU A 252 4.56 -12.87 10.44
N LEU A 253 3.64 -12.04 9.92
CA LEU A 253 3.98 -10.77 9.29
C LEU A 253 4.65 -9.80 10.27
N TYR A 254 3.97 -9.44 11.34
CA TYR A 254 4.38 -8.33 12.19
C TYR A 254 5.45 -8.73 13.21
N HIS A 255 5.36 -9.92 13.81
CA HIS A 255 6.23 -10.30 14.93
C HIS A 255 7.39 -11.18 14.50
N GLN A 256 7.17 -12.11 13.56
CA GLN A 256 8.24 -13.02 13.17
C GLN A 256 9.08 -12.46 12.02
N TRP A 257 8.47 -11.84 11.00
CA TRP A 257 9.19 -11.29 9.84
C TRP A 257 9.53 -9.81 9.96
N GLY A 258 8.93 -9.10 10.92
CA GLY A 258 9.20 -7.68 11.15
C GLY A 258 8.62 -6.76 10.07
N PHE A 259 7.48 -7.14 9.48
CA PHE A 259 6.79 -6.33 8.48
C PHE A 259 6.41 -4.96 9.03
N ASN A 260 6.79 -3.90 8.33
CA ASN A 260 6.58 -2.52 8.75
C ASN A 260 5.74 -1.69 7.78
N GLY A 261 5.10 -2.33 6.81
CA GLY A 261 4.19 -1.71 5.86
C GLY A 261 2.73 -1.78 6.30
N HIS A 262 1.81 -1.72 5.34
CA HIS A 262 0.38 -1.82 5.60
C HIS A 262 -0.23 -3.10 5.00
N VAL A 263 -1.29 -3.60 5.64
CA VAL A 263 -2.05 -4.73 5.13
C VAL A 263 -3.36 -4.24 4.51
N VAL A 264 -3.64 -4.71 3.29
CA VAL A 264 -4.90 -4.47 2.58
C VAL A 264 -5.68 -5.78 2.44
N SER A 265 -7.01 -5.72 2.45
CA SER A 265 -7.85 -6.88 2.10
C SER A 265 -7.98 -7.02 0.59
N ASP A 266 -8.16 -8.23 0.08
CA ASP A 266 -8.73 -8.39 -1.26
C ASP A 266 -10.13 -7.80 -1.34
N CYS A 267 -10.59 -7.43 -2.54
CA CYS A 267 -11.80 -6.63 -2.73
C CYS A 267 -13.06 -7.42 -2.39
N GLY A 268 -13.78 -6.96 -1.37
CA GLY A 268 -14.96 -7.64 -0.85
C GLY A 268 -14.68 -8.66 0.24
N ALA A 269 -13.43 -9.03 0.51
CA ALA A 269 -13.09 -10.05 1.50
C ALA A 269 -13.58 -9.71 2.93
N ILE A 270 -13.70 -8.42 3.27
CA ILE A 270 -14.30 -8.03 4.57
C ILE A 270 -15.82 -8.24 4.60
N ARG A 271 -16.50 -8.07 3.46
CA ARG A 271 -17.91 -8.41 3.32
C ARG A 271 -18.12 -9.92 3.51
N ASP A 272 -17.23 -10.74 2.97
CA ASP A 272 -17.33 -12.20 3.06
C ASP A 272 -17.31 -12.69 4.52
N LEU A 273 -16.70 -11.95 5.46
CA LEU A 273 -16.71 -12.30 6.89
C LEU A 273 -18.12 -12.40 7.48
N TYR A 274 -19.10 -11.63 6.98
CA TYR A 274 -20.48 -11.69 7.48
C TYR A 274 -21.47 -12.27 6.45
N THR A 275 -21.13 -12.32 5.17
CA THR A 275 -22.02 -12.90 4.14
C THR A 275 -21.76 -14.38 3.86
N SER A 276 -20.50 -14.75 3.67
CA SER A 276 -20.06 -16.11 3.31
C SER A 276 -19.63 -16.91 4.54
N TYR A 277 -18.60 -16.43 5.24
CA TYR A 277 -18.04 -17.12 6.41
C TYR A 277 -18.89 -17.01 7.67
N LYS A 278 -19.74 -15.99 7.79
CA LYS A 278 -20.64 -15.76 8.93
C LYS A 278 -19.94 -15.73 10.30
N VAL A 279 -18.68 -15.25 10.31
CA VAL A 279 -17.89 -15.09 11.53
C VAL A 279 -18.11 -13.74 12.22
N ALA A 280 -18.83 -12.84 11.57
CA ALA A 280 -19.26 -11.55 12.11
C ALA A 280 -20.77 -11.37 11.87
N PRO A 281 -21.49 -10.65 12.74
CA PRO A 281 -22.93 -10.44 12.58
C PRO A 281 -23.28 -9.43 11.48
N ASP A 282 -22.40 -8.48 11.21
CA ASP A 282 -22.61 -7.37 10.29
C ASP A 282 -21.26 -6.72 9.86
N ALA A 283 -21.35 -5.68 9.04
CA ALA A 283 -20.18 -4.98 8.53
C ALA A 283 -19.31 -4.35 9.65
N ALA A 284 -19.92 -3.79 10.70
CA ALA A 284 -19.18 -3.17 11.80
C ALA A 284 -18.41 -4.22 12.61
N GLY A 285 -19.02 -5.37 12.88
CA GLY A 285 -18.37 -6.50 13.51
C GLY A 285 -17.23 -7.05 12.65
N ALA A 286 -17.42 -7.16 11.33
CA ALA A 286 -16.40 -7.63 10.39
C ALA A 286 -15.20 -6.68 10.34
N GLU A 287 -15.41 -5.38 10.19
CA GLU A 287 -14.32 -4.38 10.18
C GLU A 287 -13.60 -4.30 11.53
N ALA A 288 -14.31 -4.44 12.67
CA ALA A 288 -13.70 -4.50 13.99
C ALA A 288 -12.74 -5.70 14.14
N LEU A 289 -13.17 -6.88 13.69
CA LEU A 289 -12.33 -8.08 13.70
C LEU A 289 -11.08 -7.91 12.81
N ALA A 290 -11.25 -7.36 11.61
CA ALA A 290 -10.18 -7.18 10.65
C ALA A 290 -9.13 -6.14 11.12
N VAL A 291 -9.57 -4.96 11.57
CA VAL A 291 -8.68 -3.90 12.09
C VAL A 291 -7.90 -4.40 13.30
N ARG A 292 -8.58 -5.08 14.25
CA ARG A 292 -7.94 -5.67 15.41
C ARG A 292 -6.90 -6.73 15.04
N ALA A 293 -7.17 -7.56 14.03
CA ALA A 293 -6.23 -8.53 13.54
C ALA A 293 -4.98 -7.89 12.93
N GLY A 294 -5.12 -6.73 12.26
CA GLY A 294 -3.97 -6.05 11.67
C GLY A 294 -4.24 -5.37 10.34
N LEU A 295 -5.48 -5.39 9.85
CA LEU A 295 -5.84 -4.76 8.57
C LEU A 295 -5.77 -3.24 8.66
N CYS A 296 -5.13 -2.61 7.67
CA CYS A 296 -4.98 -1.16 7.56
C CYS A 296 -5.92 -0.54 6.51
N LEU A 297 -6.20 -1.29 5.45
CA LEU A 297 -6.95 -0.82 4.31
C LEU A 297 -7.94 -1.88 3.84
N ARG A 298 -9.22 -1.55 3.75
CA ARG A 298 -10.17 -2.43 3.11
C ARG A 298 -10.35 -2.08 1.62
N CYS A 299 -10.48 -3.09 0.78
CA CYS A 299 -10.99 -2.94 -0.59
C CYS A 299 -12.46 -3.33 -0.66
N GLY A 300 -13.29 -2.44 -1.24
CA GLY A 300 -14.72 -2.66 -1.47
C GLY A 300 -15.45 -1.36 -1.74
N GLU A 301 -16.59 -1.48 -2.43
CA GLU A 301 -17.40 -0.31 -2.81
C GLU A 301 -18.29 0.18 -1.66
N GLU A 302 -18.56 -0.66 -0.65
CA GLU A 302 -19.41 -0.33 0.48
C GLU A 302 -18.80 0.80 1.33
N LYS A 303 -19.66 1.56 2.00
CA LYS A 303 -19.24 2.55 2.98
C LYS A 303 -18.52 1.87 4.15
N SER A 304 -17.41 2.47 4.62
CA SER A 304 -16.69 1.96 5.80
C SER A 304 -17.58 1.98 7.05
N ALA A 305 -17.58 0.89 7.79
CA ALA A 305 -18.29 0.73 9.06
C ALA A 305 -17.35 0.87 10.29
N ILE A 306 -16.07 1.27 10.11
CA ILE A 306 -15.10 1.44 11.20
C ILE A 306 -15.63 2.43 12.26
N ALA A 307 -16.13 3.59 11.82
CA ALA A 307 -16.66 4.59 12.75
C ALA A 307 -17.89 4.08 13.53
N ASP A 308 -18.76 3.27 12.90
CA ASP A 308 -19.87 2.61 13.59
C ASP A 308 -19.36 1.56 14.59
N ALA A 309 -18.35 0.78 14.21
CA ALA A 309 -17.73 -0.20 15.11
C ALA A 309 -17.16 0.47 16.38
N VAL A 310 -16.51 1.62 16.24
CA VAL A 310 -15.99 2.38 17.40
C VAL A 310 -17.14 2.94 18.27
N ARG A 311 -18.17 3.55 17.64
CA ARG A 311 -19.32 4.10 18.37
C ARG A 311 -20.11 3.03 19.13
N ARG A 312 -20.13 1.81 18.61
CA ARG A 312 -20.75 0.64 19.26
C ARG A 312 -19.83 -0.04 20.30
N GLY A 313 -18.62 0.42 20.50
CA GLY A 313 -17.66 -0.17 21.45
C GLY A 313 -17.08 -1.52 20.97
N LEU A 314 -17.24 -1.88 19.70
CA LEU A 314 -16.68 -3.10 19.12
C LEU A 314 -15.18 -2.95 18.81
N LEU A 315 -14.68 -1.72 18.66
CA LEU A 315 -13.30 -1.38 18.34
C LEU A 315 -12.89 -0.12 19.13
N GLN A 316 -11.64 -0.05 19.58
CA GLN A 316 -11.11 1.16 20.20
C GLN A 316 -10.57 2.12 19.14
N GLU A 317 -10.74 3.42 19.29
CA GLU A 317 -10.19 4.40 18.35
C GLU A 317 -8.66 4.32 18.27
N SER A 318 -7.99 3.94 19.36
CA SER A 318 -6.53 3.73 19.37
C SER A 318 -6.08 2.56 18.47
N GLU A 319 -6.92 1.54 18.27
CA GLU A 319 -6.65 0.45 17.32
C GLU A 319 -6.76 0.97 15.87
N VAL A 320 -7.73 1.87 15.61
CA VAL A 320 -7.86 2.57 14.33
C VAL A 320 -6.63 3.45 14.07
N ASP A 321 -6.19 4.22 15.07
CA ASP A 321 -5.02 5.11 14.96
C ASP A 321 -3.75 4.34 14.60
N LEU A 322 -3.54 3.19 15.22
CA LEU A 322 -2.40 2.32 14.93
C LEU A 322 -2.39 1.88 13.45
N ARG A 323 -3.52 1.37 12.94
CA ARG A 323 -3.61 0.86 11.56
C ARG A 323 -3.60 1.97 10.52
N LEU A 324 -4.27 3.07 10.81
CA LEU A 324 -4.21 4.26 9.95
C LEU A 324 -2.80 4.85 9.91
N GLY A 325 -2.07 4.82 11.04
CA GLY A 325 -0.67 5.25 11.09
C GLY A 325 0.21 4.46 10.13
N GLN A 326 0.07 3.13 10.10
CA GLN A 326 0.78 2.26 9.15
C GLN A 326 0.44 2.64 7.69
N LEU A 327 -0.84 2.89 7.41
CA LEU A 327 -1.30 3.28 6.08
C LEU A 327 -0.76 4.66 5.67
N MET A 328 -0.85 5.66 6.55
CA MET A 328 -0.36 7.02 6.29
C MET A 328 1.16 7.05 6.07
N ARG A 329 1.94 6.20 6.75
CA ARG A 329 3.38 6.06 6.51
C ARG A 329 3.70 5.84 5.03
N THR A 330 2.94 5.00 4.33
CA THR A 330 3.08 4.78 2.89
C THR A 330 2.91 6.09 2.11
N MET A 331 1.92 6.92 2.44
CA MET A 331 1.74 8.22 1.77
C MET A 331 2.93 9.17 2.02
N PHE A 332 3.52 9.16 3.22
CA PHE A 332 4.74 9.92 3.49
C PHE A 332 5.92 9.38 2.68
N ARG A 333 6.09 8.08 2.60
CA ARG A 333 7.14 7.44 1.79
C ARG A 333 6.97 7.68 0.29
N LEU A 334 5.75 7.84 -0.20
CA LEU A 334 5.46 8.24 -1.59
C LEU A 334 5.69 9.74 -1.84
N GLY A 335 5.94 10.53 -0.80
CA GLY A 335 6.26 11.95 -0.90
C GLY A 335 5.04 12.88 -0.96
N PHE A 336 3.83 12.43 -0.58
CA PHE A 336 2.59 13.20 -0.74
C PHE A 336 2.53 14.46 0.13
N PHE A 337 3.31 14.51 1.21
CA PHE A 337 3.33 15.64 2.16
C PHE A 337 4.59 16.49 2.07
N ASP A 338 5.50 16.16 1.15
CA ASP A 338 6.77 16.85 1.00
C ASP A 338 6.80 17.70 -0.26
N PRO A 339 7.59 18.80 -0.27
CA PRO A 339 7.79 19.59 -1.48
C PRO A 339 8.30 18.70 -2.64
N PRO A 340 7.76 18.82 -3.86
CA PRO A 340 8.19 18.01 -5.02
C PRO A 340 9.71 18.06 -5.28
N ALA A 341 10.37 19.17 -4.94
CA ALA A 341 11.82 19.30 -5.10
C ALA A 341 12.64 18.30 -4.25
N LEU A 342 12.07 17.78 -3.15
CA LEU A 342 12.70 16.80 -2.26
C LEU A 342 12.42 15.35 -2.69
N VAL A 343 11.43 15.12 -3.55
CA VAL A 343 11.02 13.79 -4.01
C VAL A 343 11.67 13.51 -5.37
N PRO A 344 12.69 12.66 -5.46
CA PRO A 344 13.45 12.44 -6.70
C PRO A 344 12.54 12.06 -7.89
N TYR A 345 11.57 11.22 -7.62
CA TYR A 345 10.64 10.66 -8.61
C TYR A 345 9.59 11.66 -9.12
N SER A 346 9.42 12.81 -8.48
CA SER A 346 8.50 13.87 -8.96
C SER A 346 8.96 14.53 -10.27
N LYS A 347 10.23 14.30 -10.67
CA LYS A 347 10.85 14.87 -11.87
C LYS A 347 10.72 13.96 -13.10
N ILE A 348 10.22 12.75 -12.95
CA ILE A 348 10.03 11.81 -14.07
C ILE A 348 8.95 12.39 -15.02
N PRO A 349 9.31 12.68 -16.28
CA PRO A 349 8.39 13.30 -17.22
C PRO A 349 7.48 12.27 -17.88
N LEU A 350 6.36 12.70 -18.47
CA LEU A 350 5.45 11.82 -19.21
C LEU A 350 6.12 11.14 -20.43
N SER A 351 7.20 11.68 -20.96
CA SER A 351 7.95 11.07 -22.05
C SER A 351 8.60 9.72 -21.72
N GLU A 352 8.67 9.37 -20.44
CA GLU A 352 9.12 8.04 -20.00
C GLU A 352 8.01 6.98 -20.13
N ASP A 353 6.74 7.39 -20.27
CA ASP A 353 5.63 6.47 -20.46
C ASP A 353 5.71 5.82 -21.86
N HIS A 354 5.69 4.50 -21.94
CA HIS A 354 5.84 3.68 -23.16
C HIS A 354 6.94 4.19 -24.12
N SER A 355 8.06 4.58 -23.55
CA SER A 355 9.20 5.07 -24.33
C SER A 355 9.86 3.95 -25.14
N PRO A 356 10.55 4.26 -26.26
CA PRO A 356 11.29 3.25 -27.04
C PRO A 356 12.38 2.53 -26.25
N ALA A 357 12.81 3.07 -25.11
CA ALA A 357 13.81 2.45 -24.25
C ALA A 357 13.22 1.34 -23.35
N HIS A 358 11.92 1.39 -23.09
CA HIS A 358 11.19 0.38 -22.32
C HIS A 358 10.70 -0.75 -23.20
#